data_fc7644eef47f7e82bc62a74711ccb760
#
_entry.id   fc7644eef47f7e82bc62a74711ccb760
#
_cell.length_a   1.000
_cell.length_b   1.000
_cell.length_c   1.000
_cell.angle_alpha   90.00
_cell.angle_beta   90.00
_cell.angle_gamma   90.00
#
_symmetry.space_group_name_H-M   'P 1'
#
loop_
_entity.id
_entity.type
_entity.pdbx_description
1 polymer ?
#
loop_
_entity_poly.entity_id
_entity_poly.type
_entity_poly.pdbx_seq_one_letter_code
_entity_poly.pdbx_strand_id
1 'polypeptide(L)'
;MTNILRPTNFEDVIGQEDVVKRLKINSAGCKISGSVMPHVLIDGPPGLGKTTISSAIANELQVDMYTCNAANLRSVKSILPYLMGISPRAVLFIDEIHRLPKLVEEFLYPVMEDFKMSISSGEETEEMELPQFTLVGATTSGGSLSQPFYDRFTIKEHLNFYSTDELAKLARLNAKKMGLTVSDRDLIEIAKRSKGTPRILNARLKWYQNYILSVGNDGIDAIFNTQGIDCFGMDVYDRLYIEVLEKNVGNPLGIKSISSLTGIAVETIENSIEPYLVREGYAVRTQKGRALGKTRRK
;
A
#
# COMPACT_ATOMS: atom_id res chain seq x y z
N MET A 1 -17.51 5.14 -6.28
CA MET A 1 -17.82 3.82 -5.67
C MET A 1 -16.70 3.24 -4.80
N THR A 2 -15.46 3.63 -4.94
CA THR A 2 -14.34 3.14 -4.12
C THR A 2 -14.36 3.57 -2.65
N ASN A 3 -15.11 4.60 -2.30
CA ASN A 3 -15.12 5.13 -0.94
C ASN A 3 -15.94 4.30 0.06
N ILE A 4 -16.99 3.58 -0.41
CA ILE A 4 -17.88 2.79 0.46
C ILE A 4 -17.17 1.56 1.07
N LEU A 5 -16.16 1.03 0.38
CA LEU A 5 -15.43 -0.16 0.83
C LEU A 5 -14.30 0.16 1.83
N ARG A 6 -13.90 1.43 1.96
CA ARG A 6 -12.83 1.81 2.87
C ARG A 6 -13.33 1.83 4.32
N PRO A 7 -12.60 1.21 5.23
CA PRO A 7 -12.80 1.41 6.67
C PRO A 7 -12.69 2.88 7.05
N THR A 8 -13.54 3.33 7.96
CA THR A 8 -13.52 4.70 8.48
C THR A 8 -12.79 4.79 9.81
N ASN A 9 -12.74 3.71 10.58
CA ASN A 9 -12.09 3.62 11.89
C ASN A 9 -11.32 2.30 12.00
N PHE A 10 -10.56 2.14 13.07
CA PHE A 10 -9.76 0.94 13.31
C PHE A 10 -10.58 -0.32 13.56
N GLU A 11 -11.82 -0.21 14.07
CA GLU A 11 -12.72 -1.34 14.29
C GLU A 11 -13.12 -2.03 13.00
N ASP A 12 -13.20 -1.26 11.91
CA ASP A 12 -13.57 -1.75 10.58
C ASP A 12 -12.39 -2.33 9.80
N VAL A 13 -11.16 -2.17 10.30
CA VAL A 13 -9.96 -2.70 9.64
C VAL A 13 -9.86 -4.19 9.91
N ILE A 14 -9.94 -4.99 8.87
CA ILE A 14 -9.71 -6.44 8.93
C ILE A 14 -8.24 -6.70 8.61
N GLY A 15 -7.61 -7.58 9.38
CA GLY A 15 -6.18 -7.90 9.30
C GLY A 15 -5.27 -6.81 9.87
N GLN A 16 -3.97 -7.02 9.76
CA GLN A 16 -2.95 -6.11 10.32
C GLN A 16 -3.12 -5.89 11.83
N GLU A 17 -3.58 -6.91 12.58
CA GLU A 17 -4.05 -6.79 13.97
C GLU A 17 -3.02 -6.14 14.89
N ASP A 18 -1.74 -6.52 14.77
CA ASP A 18 -0.67 -5.97 15.61
C ASP A 18 -0.40 -4.48 15.30
N VAL A 19 -0.40 -4.11 14.01
CA VAL A 19 -0.24 -2.71 13.58
C VAL A 19 -1.40 -1.87 14.08
N VAL A 20 -2.63 -2.33 13.86
CA VAL A 20 -3.84 -1.66 14.33
C VAL A 20 -3.83 -1.49 15.84
N LYS A 21 -3.44 -2.54 16.59
CA LYS A 21 -3.36 -2.48 18.06
C LYS A 21 -2.36 -1.42 18.53
N ARG A 22 -1.13 -1.39 17.95
CA ARG A 22 -0.13 -0.39 18.33
C ARG A 22 -0.58 1.04 18.00
N LEU A 23 -1.17 1.25 16.81
CA LEU A 23 -1.67 2.55 16.41
C LEU A 23 -2.85 3.02 17.28
N LYS A 24 -3.77 2.11 17.67
CA LYS A 24 -4.85 2.42 18.62
C LYS A 24 -4.31 2.87 19.97
N ILE A 25 -3.32 2.18 20.52
CA ILE A 25 -2.71 2.54 21.81
C ILE A 25 -2.10 3.94 21.72
N ASN A 26 -1.34 4.24 20.67
CA ASN A 26 -0.75 5.57 20.47
C ASN A 26 -1.81 6.66 20.30
N SER A 27 -2.81 6.43 19.44
CA SER A 27 -3.90 7.38 19.22
C SER A 27 -4.70 7.65 20.49
N ALA A 28 -5.04 6.61 21.25
CA ALA A 28 -5.78 6.75 22.51
C ALA A 28 -4.96 7.52 23.56
N GLY A 29 -3.66 7.21 23.69
CA GLY A 29 -2.77 7.93 24.59
C GLY A 29 -2.69 9.42 24.27
N CYS A 30 -2.51 9.77 23.00
CA CYS A 30 -2.48 11.16 22.55
C CYS A 30 -3.81 11.88 22.73
N LYS A 31 -4.93 11.19 22.54
CA LYS A 31 -6.27 11.75 22.75
C LYS A 31 -6.52 12.08 24.23
N ILE A 32 -6.09 11.20 25.14
CA ILE A 32 -6.23 11.38 26.60
C ILE A 32 -5.33 12.52 27.09
N SER A 33 -4.06 12.56 26.66
CA SER A 33 -3.09 13.57 27.08
C SER A 33 -3.28 14.93 26.40
N GLY A 34 -4.10 15.00 25.34
CA GLY A 34 -4.22 16.21 24.52
C GLY A 34 -2.98 16.49 23.65
N SER A 35 -2.01 15.59 23.58
CA SER A 35 -0.78 15.73 22.79
C SER A 35 -1.00 15.42 21.31
N VAL A 36 -0.08 15.85 20.46
CA VAL A 36 -0.02 15.46 19.06
C VAL A 36 0.56 14.06 18.96
N MET A 37 0.02 13.24 18.06
CA MET A 37 0.57 11.91 17.79
C MET A 37 1.96 12.04 17.13
N PRO A 38 2.96 11.26 17.54
CA PRO A 38 4.25 11.23 16.85
C PRO A 38 4.11 10.91 15.37
N HIS A 39 5.10 11.34 14.57
CA HIS A 39 5.12 11.06 13.14
C HIS A 39 5.19 9.56 12.87
N VAL A 40 4.43 9.10 11.87
CA VAL A 40 4.23 7.68 11.54
C VAL A 40 4.73 7.39 10.13
N LEU A 41 5.57 6.39 9.98
CA LEU A 41 5.92 5.80 8.69
C LEU A 41 5.21 4.46 8.52
N ILE A 42 4.47 4.29 7.44
CA ILE A 42 3.80 3.04 7.08
C ILE A 42 4.45 2.48 5.82
N ASP A 43 5.16 1.41 5.98
CA ASP A 43 5.86 0.69 4.91
C ASP A 43 5.08 -0.58 4.52
N GLY A 44 5.28 -1.04 3.30
CA GLY A 44 4.77 -2.33 2.85
C GLY A 44 4.36 -2.33 1.37
N PRO A 45 4.14 -3.51 0.79
CA PRO A 45 3.73 -3.68 -0.59
C PRO A 45 2.52 -2.83 -1.01
N PRO A 46 2.33 -2.56 -2.31
CA PRO A 46 1.19 -1.77 -2.76
C PRO A 46 -0.15 -2.50 -2.53
N GLY A 47 -1.20 -1.73 -2.24
CA GLY A 47 -2.57 -2.24 -2.13
C GLY A 47 -2.93 -2.90 -0.80
N LEU A 48 -2.07 -2.84 0.23
CA LEU A 48 -2.30 -3.42 1.55
C LEU A 48 -3.07 -2.52 2.53
N GLY A 49 -3.42 -1.29 2.14
CA GLY A 49 -4.26 -0.42 2.95
C GLY A 49 -3.53 0.71 3.69
N LYS A 50 -2.30 1.10 3.30
CA LYS A 50 -1.55 2.21 3.91
C LYS A 50 -2.39 3.48 4.06
N THR A 51 -3.00 3.94 2.98
CA THR A 51 -3.91 5.11 2.99
C THR A 51 -5.14 4.89 3.88
N THR A 52 -5.66 3.67 3.94
CA THR A 52 -6.81 3.32 4.78
C THR A 52 -6.46 3.43 6.27
N ILE A 53 -5.30 2.89 6.67
CA ILE A 53 -4.81 2.98 8.05
C ILE A 53 -4.53 4.44 8.43
N SER A 54 -3.94 5.23 7.51
CA SER A 54 -3.72 6.67 7.75
C SER A 54 -5.03 7.43 7.97
N SER A 55 -6.07 7.11 7.20
CA SER A 55 -7.40 7.68 7.42
C SER A 55 -8.02 7.24 8.75
N ALA A 56 -7.81 5.99 9.15
CA ALA A 56 -8.28 5.49 10.45
C ALA A 56 -7.57 6.20 11.62
N ILE A 57 -6.28 6.54 11.49
CA ILE A 57 -5.55 7.36 12.48
C ILE A 57 -6.25 8.72 12.66
N ALA A 58 -6.48 9.44 11.56
CA ALA A 58 -7.09 10.77 11.60
C ALA A 58 -8.51 10.74 12.20
N ASN A 59 -9.30 9.75 11.81
CA ASN A 59 -10.65 9.57 12.33
C ASN A 59 -10.67 9.19 13.82
N GLU A 60 -9.75 8.31 14.26
CA GLU A 60 -9.60 7.96 15.69
C GLU A 60 -9.22 9.17 16.53
N LEU A 61 -8.31 10.01 16.02
CA LEU A 61 -7.91 11.25 16.66
C LEU A 61 -8.98 12.37 16.56
N GLN A 62 -9.96 12.20 15.67
CA GLN A 62 -11.00 13.21 15.38
C GLN A 62 -10.40 14.53 14.87
N VAL A 63 -9.46 14.44 13.93
CA VAL A 63 -8.75 15.58 13.36
C VAL A 63 -8.84 15.58 11.82
N ASP A 64 -8.55 16.74 11.22
CA ASP A 64 -8.48 16.87 9.77
C ASP A 64 -7.35 16.04 9.18
N MET A 65 -7.55 15.54 7.96
CA MET A 65 -6.51 14.84 7.19
C MET A 65 -6.26 15.54 5.86
N TYR A 66 -5.05 16.04 5.69
CA TYR A 66 -4.55 16.61 4.45
C TYR A 66 -3.78 15.52 3.69
N THR A 67 -4.09 15.32 2.41
CA THR A 67 -3.51 14.24 1.63
C THR A 67 -2.79 14.78 0.41
N CYS A 68 -1.55 14.35 0.22
CA CYS A 68 -0.78 14.63 -1.00
C CYS A 68 0.00 13.38 -1.45
N ASN A 69 0.49 13.42 -2.68
CA ASN A 69 1.37 12.39 -3.22
C ASN A 69 2.75 13.00 -3.48
N ALA A 70 3.81 12.33 -3.02
CA ALA A 70 5.18 12.82 -3.15
C ALA A 70 5.59 13.09 -4.60
N ALA A 71 5.05 12.35 -5.58
CA ALA A 71 5.32 12.59 -7.00
C ALA A 71 4.90 13.99 -7.47
N ASN A 72 3.97 14.64 -6.78
CA ASN A 72 3.51 16.01 -7.05
C ASN A 72 4.29 17.06 -6.26
N LEU A 73 5.06 16.66 -5.26
CA LEU A 73 5.85 17.54 -4.40
C LEU A 73 7.27 17.71 -4.96
N ARG A 74 7.39 18.33 -6.12
CA ARG A 74 8.67 18.43 -6.85
C ARG A 74 9.59 19.54 -6.34
N SER A 75 9.10 20.43 -5.49
CA SER A 75 9.86 21.54 -4.90
C SER A 75 9.25 21.94 -3.55
N VAL A 76 10.00 22.69 -2.75
CA VAL A 76 9.51 23.26 -1.49
C VAL A 76 8.21 24.05 -1.70
N LYS A 77 8.12 24.82 -2.80
CA LYS A 77 6.89 25.60 -3.12
C LYS A 77 5.64 24.73 -3.26
N SER A 78 5.79 23.47 -3.64
CA SER A 78 4.63 22.56 -3.83
C SER A 78 4.08 21.99 -2.53
N ILE A 79 4.85 21.96 -1.43
CA ILE A 79 4.37 21.49 -0.13
C ILE A 79 3.86 22.63 0.76
N LEU A 80 4.31 23.89 0.51
CA LEU A 80 3.91 25.05 1.32
C LEU A 80 2.40 25.21 1.50
N PRO A 81 1.53 25.06 0.47
CA PRO A 81 0.09 25.20 0.66
C PRO A 81 -0.51 24.23 1.68
N TYR A 82 0.06 23.01 1.79
CA TYR A 82 -0.37 22.03 2.79
C TYR A 82 0.07 22.45 4.19
N LEU A 83 1.31 22.93 4.35
CA LEU A 83 1.84 23.34 5.65
C LEU A 83 1.21 24.63 6.16
N MET A 84 1.02 25.62 5.29
CA MET A 84 0.39 26.90 5.67
C MET A 84 -1.09 26.76 5.98
N GLY A 85 -1.78 25.77 5.39
CA GLY A 85 -3.19 25.50 5.63
C GLY A 85 -3.47 24.45 6.70
N ILE A 86 -2.44 23.90 7.36
CA ILE A 86 -2.63 22.78 8.28
C ILE A 86 -3.29 23.22 9.59
N SER A 87 -4.33 22.49 10.00
CA SER A 87 -5.00 22.72 11.29
C SER A 87 -4.16 22.15 12.45
N PRO A 88 -4.27 22.70 13.66
CA PRO A 88 -3.63 22.13 14.84
C PRO A 88 -4.01 20.65 15.04
N ARG A 89 -3.03 19.81 15.33
CA ARG A 89 -3.16 18.35 15.54
C ARG A 89 -3.60 17.54 14.33
N ALA A 90 -3.77 18.16 13.15
CA ALA A 90 -4.15 17.48 11.92
C ALA A 90 -3.15 16.40 11.51
N VAL A 91 -3.58 15.54 10.61
CA VAL A 91 -2.73 14.54 9.94
C VAL A 91 -2.36 15.05 8.55
N LEU A 92 -1.07 15.20 8.27
CA LEU A 92 -0.56 15.37 6.90
C LEU A 92 -0.12 14.00 6.38
N PHE A 93 -0.86 13.45 5.44
CA PHE A 93 -0.54 12.18 4.79
C PHE A 93 0.18 12.41 3.47
N ILE A 94 1.39 11.83 3.35
CA ILE A 94 2.19 11.86 2.12
C ILE A 94 2.30 10.44 1.57
N ASP A 95 1.63 10.17 0.46
CA ASP A 95 1.71 8.87 -0.22
C ASP A 95 2.98 8.79 -1.08
N GLU A 96 3.56 7.58 -1.18
CA GLU A 96 4.83 7.30 -1.87
C GLU A 96 5.97 8.23 -1.44
N ILE A 97 6.10 8.46 -0.14
CA ILE A 97 7.00 9.47 0.47
C ILE A 97 8.46 9.30 0.04
N HIS A 98 8.88 8.09 -0.35
CA HIS A 98 10.22 7.82 -0.90
C HIS A 98 10.51 8.53 -2.23
N ARG A 99 9.49 9.10 -2.88
CA ARG A 99 9.63 9.85 -4.14
C ARG A 99 9.83 11.35 -3.91
N LEU A 100 9.93 11.80 -2.67
CA LEU A 100 10.25 13.19 -2.37
C LEU A 100 11.64 13.55 -2.92
N PRO A 101 11.79 14.69 -3.61
CA PRO A 101 13.12 15.23 -3.90
C PRO A 101 13.88 15.51 -2.59
N LYS A 102 15.20 15.30 -2.61
CA LYS A 102 16.04 15.49 -1.41
C LYS A 102 15.88 16.88 -0.78
N LEU A 103 15.76 17.92 -1.60
CA LEU A 103 15.53 19.29 -1.13
C LEU A 103 14.22 19.43 -0.32
N VAL A 104 13.14 18.75 -0.74
CA VAL A 104 11.85 18.77 -0.02
C VAL A 104 11.96 17.95 1.26
N GLU A 105 12.68 16.85 1.22
CA GLU A 105 12.94 16.01 2.39
C GLU A 105 13.72 16.79 3.45
N GLU A 106 14.82 17.46 3.07
CA GLU A 106 15.64 18.30 3.97
C GLU A 106 14.85 19.49 4.54
N PHE A 107 13.97 20.09 3.73
CA PHE A 107 13.06 21.15 4.20
C PHE A 107 12.07 20.65 5.26
N LEU A 108 11.67 19.39 5.18
CA LEU A 108 10.76 18.80 6.17
C LEU A 108 11.43 18.49 7.52
N TYR A 109 12.76 18.47 7.62
CA TYR A 109 13.42 18.13 8.88
C TYR A 109 13.05 19.07 10.03
N PRO A 110 13.23 20.39 9.95
CA PRO A 110 12.82 21.31 11.01
C PRO A 110 11.29 21.37 11.16
N VAL A 111 10.54 21.14 10.08
CA VAL A 111 9.09 21.08 10.11
C VAL A 111 8.58 19.93 10.99
N MET A 112 9.28 18.79 10.96
CA MET A 112 8.92 17.61 11.76
C MET A 112 9.43 17.68 13.21
N GLU A 113 10.60 18.28 13.44
CA GLU A 113 11.22 18.32 14.77
C GLU A 113 10.67 19.50 15.60
N ASP A 114 10.70 20.70 15.01
CA ASP A 114 10.45 21.96 15.72
C ASP A 114 9.13 22.63 15.33
N PHE A 115 8.41 22.07 14.36
CA PHE A 115 7.21 22.69 13.76
C PHE A 115 7.50 24.10 13.25
N LYS A 116 8.66 24.28 12.62
CA LYS A 116 9.11 25.55 12.05
C LYS A 116 9.48 25.36 10.60
N MET A 117 9.22 26.38 9.80
CA MET A 117 9.68 26.43 8.42
C MET A 117 10.35 27.76 8.12
N SER A 118 11.41 27.73 7.33
CA SER A 118 12.12 28.92 6.85
C SER A 118 11.79 29.15 5.38
N ILE A 119 11.27 30.34 5.06
CA ILE A 119 10.91 30.73 3.71
C ILE A 119 11.82 31.90 3.31
N SER A 120 12.62 31.69 2.24
CA SER A 120 13.47 32.76 1.69
C SER A 120 12.72 33.53 0.61
N SER A 121 12.62 34.85 0.77
CA SER A 121 12.10 35.77 -0.23
C SER A 121 13.20 36.78 -0.57
N GLY A 122 13.96 36.51 -1.63
CA GLY A 122 15.14 37.30 -1.96
C GLY A 122 16.29 37.08 -0.96
N GLU A 123 16.79 38.17 -0.35
CA GLU A 123 17.87 38.12 0.66
C GLU A 123 17.34 37.88 2.10
N GLU A 124 16.05 38.00 2.32
CA GLU A 124 15.44 37.81 3.63
C GLU A 124 14.95 36.38 3.79
N THR A 125 15.22 35.80 4.96
CA THR A 125 14.70 34.51 5.39
C THR A 125 13.78 34.74 6.57
N GLU A 126 12.50 34.45 6.39
CA GLU A 126 11.52 34.49 7.46
C GLU A 126 11.32 33.10 8.07
N GLU A 127 11.38 33.01 9.38
CA GLU A 127 11.01 31.81 10.13
C GLU A 127 9.54 31.87 10.52
N MET A 128 8.78 30.84 10.22
CA MET A 128 7.36 30.73 10.53
C MET A 128 7.11 29.52 11.42
N GLU A 129 6.40 29.70 12.52
CA GLU A 129 5.94 28.62 13.36
C GLU A 129 4.68 27.97 12.78
N LEU A 130 4.63 26.65 12.81
CA LEU A 130 3.50 25.84 12.36
C LEU A 130 2.75 25.29 13.59
N PRO A 131 1.43 25.11 13.51
CA PRO A 131 0.74 24.33 14.52
C PRO A 131 1.30 22.91 14.53
N GLN A 132 1.39 22.30 15.71
CA GLN A 132 1.82 20.91 15.83
C GLN A 132 0.85 19.99 15.08
N PHE A 133 1.39 19.06 14.28
CA PHE A 133 0.64 18.12 13.46
C PHE A 133 1.35 16.78 13.39
N THR A 134 0.65 15.74 12.93
CA THR A 134 1.22 14.42 12.69
C THR A 134 1.50 14.23 11.20
N LEU A 135 2.76 14.01 10.81
CA LEU A 135 3.08 13.55 9.46
C LEU A 135 2.97 12.03 9.41
N VAL A 136 2.15 11.52 8.48
CA VAL A 136 2.04 10.10 8.17
C VAL A 136 2.61 9.86 6.77
N GLY A 137 3.77 9.23 6.69
CA GLY A 137 4.39 8.85 5.43
C GLY A 137 4.00 7.42 5.04
N ALA A 138 3.58 7.21 3.79
CA ALA A 138 3.39 5.88 3.23
C ALA A 138 4.42 5.59 2.16
N THR A 139 5.00 4.38 2.18
CA THR A 139 6.00 3.98 1.19
C THR A 139 5.85 2.52 0.79
N THR A 140 6.25 2.19 -0.44
CA THR A 140 6.46 0.82 -0.91
C THR A 140 7.94 0.42 -0.87
N SER A 141 8.83 1.35 -0.52
CA SER A 141 10.29 1.20 -0.54
C SER A 141 10.89 1.89 0.67
N GLY A 142 10.66 1.38 1.87
CA GLY A 142 11.15 1.97 3.12
C GLY A 142 12.67 2.20 3.15
N GLY A 143 13.44 1.30 2.55
CA GLY A 143 14.89 1.43 2.44
C GLY A 143 15.40 2.50 1.46
N SER A 144 14.51 3.21 0.75
CA SER A 144 14.87 4.29 -0.18
C SER A 144 14.86 5.68 0.47
N LEU A 145 14.39 5.80 1.71
CA LEU A 145 14.44 7.05 2.47
C LEU A 145 15.86 7.29 2.97
N SER A 146 16.28 8.57 3.05
CA SER A 146 17.53 8.88 3.73
C SER A 146 17.42 8.52 5.22
N GLN A 147 18.54 8.10 5.81
CA GLN A 147 18.57 7.73 7.22
C GLN A 147 18.10 8.88 8.13
N PRO A 148 18.54 10.15 7.94
CA PRO A 148 18.04 11.27 8.74
C PRO A 148 16.53 11.46 8.68
N PHE A 149 15.92 11.25 7.51
CA PHE A 149 14.46 11.37 7.37
C PHE A 149 13.73 10.20 8.01
N TYR A 150 14.23 8.98 7.80
CA TYR A 150 13.67 7.77 8.41
C TYR A 150 13.67 7.84 9.95
N ASP A 151 14.73 8.42 10.56
CA ASP A 151 14.86 8.50 12.01
C ASP A 151 13.86 9.49 12.65
N ARG A 152 13.33 10.43 11.88
CA ARG A 152 12.31 11.39 12.34
C ARG A 152 10.92 10.79 12.51
N PHE A 153 10.70 9.61 11.98
CA PHE A 153 9.47 8.86 12.24
C PHE A 153 9.63 8.04 13.52
N THR A 154 8.95 8.45 14.58
CA THR A 154 8.98 7.75 15.87
C THR A 154 8.24 6.41 15.79
N ILE A 155 7.12 6.37 15.04
CA ILE A 155 6.32 5.18 14.86
C ILE A 155 6.58 4.65 13.45
N LYS A 156 7.02 3.38 13.37
CA LYS A 156 7.34 2.72 12.11
C LYS A 156 6.57 1.40 12.04
N GLU A 157 5.66 1.31 11.08
CA GLU A 157 4.77 0.17 10.92
C GLU A 157 4.95 -0.48 9.55
N HIS A 158 5.06 -1.80 9.54
CA HIS A 158 5.17 -2.59 8.32
C HIS A 158 3.88 -3.37 8.09
N LEU A 159 3.26 -3.20 6.90
CA LEU A 159 2.07 -3.95 6.52
C LEU A 159 2.47 -5.23 5.80
N ASN A 160 1.90 -6.33 6.25
CA ASN A 160 2.10 -7.65 5.66
C ASN A 160 0.99 -8.00 4.67
N PHE A 161 1.26 -8.95 3.78
CA PHE A 161 0.22 -9.55 2.97
C PHE A 161 -0.82 -10.22 3.85
N TYR A 162 -2.06 -10.12 3.43
CA TYR A 162 -3.19 -10.74 4.10
C TYR A 162 -3.19 -12.26 3.86
N SER A 163 -3.58 -13.01 4.88
CA SER A 163 -3.91 -14.41 4.74
C SER A 163 -5.19 -14.60 3.93
N THR A 164 -5.40 -15.80 3.42
CA THR A 164 -6.65 -16.14 2.72
C THR A 164 -7.88 -15.95 3.62
N ASP A 165 -7.76 -16.28 4.91
CA ASP A 165 -8.87 -16.15 5.87
C ASP A 165 -9.22 -14.68 6.14
N GLU A 166 -8.23 -13.80 6.30
CA GLU A 166 -8.45 -12.36 6.44
C GLU A 166 -9.10 -11.78 5.18
N LEU A 167 -8.61 -12.18 3.99
CA LEU A 167 -9.22 -11.76 2.73
C LEU A 167 -10.64 -12.31 2.56
N ALA A 168 -10.93 -13.53 3.01
CA ALA A 168 -12.29 -14.07 2.97
C ALA A 168 -13.23 -13.31 3.91
N LYS A 169 -12.77 -12.93 5.11
CA LYS A 169 -13.53 -12.04 6.00
C LYS A 169 -13.79 -10.68 5.34
N LEU A 170 -12.77 -10.10 4.72
CA LEU A 170 -12.90 -8.83 4.00
C LEU A 170 -13.82 -8.94 2.78
N ALA A 171 -13.76 -10.07 2.05
CA ALA A 171 -14.65 -10.35 0.92
C ALA A 171 -16.13 -10.38 1.35
N ARG A 172 -16.45 -11.05 2.46
CA ARG A 172 -17.82 -11.08 3.02
C ARG A 172 -18.32 -9.68 3.36
N LEU A 173 -17.50 -8.89 4.06
CA LEU A 173 -17.84 -7.52 4.42
C LEU A 173 -18.07 -6.66 3.17
N ASN A 174 -17.16 -6.74 2.20
CA ASN A 174 -17.23 -5.91 1.00
C ASN A 174 -18.35 -6.35 0.06
N ALA A 175 -18.60 -7.66 -0.10
CA ALA A 175 -19.75 -8.17 -0.84
C ALA A 175 -21.08 -7.64 -0.25
N LYS A 176 -21.21 -7.65 1.08
CA LYS A 176 -22.39 -7.07 1.77
C LYS A 176 -22.53 -5.56 1.49
N LYS A 177 -21.42 -4.79 1.60
CA LYS A 177 -21.42 -3.36 1.28
C LYS A 177 -21.76 -3.06 -0.19
N MET A 178 -21.41 -3.97 -1.09
CA MET A 178 -21.74 -3.88 -2.52
C MET A 178 -23.14 -4.37 -2.87
N GLY A 179 -23.90 -4.93 -1.92
CA GLY A 179 -25.20 -5.56 -2.16
C GLY A 179 -25.10 -6.85 -3.00
N LEU A 180 -23.98 -7.57 -2.91
CA LEU A 180 -23.74 -8.78 -3.69
C LEU A 180 -24.19 -10.02 -2.92
N THR A 181 -24.95 -10.88 -3.59
CA THR A 181 -25.24 -12.25 -3.11
C THR A 181 -24.20 -13.19 -3.70
N VAL A 182 -23.24 -13.64 -2.88
CA VAL A 182 -22.15 -14.54 -3.26
C VAL A 182 -22.10 -15.67 -2.25
N SER A 183 -21.85 -16.89 -2.73
CA SER A 183 -21.69 -18.03 -1.83
C SER A 183 -20.39 -17.90 -1.02
N ASP A 184 -20.36 -18.44 0.21
CA ASP A 184 -19.14 -18.45 1.04
C ASP A 184 -17.98 -19.18 0.33
N ARG A 185 -18.29 -20.23 -0.42
CA ARG A 185 -17.31 -20.95 -1.24
C ARG A 185 -16.67 -20.03 -2.28
N ASP A 186 -17.47 -19.27 -3.01
CA ASP A 186 -16.96 -18.35 -4.04
C ASP A 186 -16.18 -17.20 -3.44
N LEU A 187 -16.60 -16.67 -2.27
CA LEU A 187 -15.86 -15.65 -1.55
C LEU A 187 -14.47 -16.14 -1.12
N ILE A 188 -14.35 -17.39 -0.66
CA ILE A 188 -13.05 -18.01 -0.34
C ILE A 188 -12.21 -18.17 -1.61
N GLU A 189 -12.79 -18.60 -2.71
CA GLU A 189 -12.08 -18.75 -3.98
C GLU A 189 -11.63 -17.40 -4.57
N ILE A 190 -12.44 -16.34 -4.42
CA ILE A 190 -12.04 -14.96 -4.76
C ILE A 190 -10.86 -14.52 -3.88
N ALA A 191 -10.91 -14.80 -2.57
CA ALA A 191 -9.85 -14.47 -1.63
C ALA A 191 -8.52 -15.16 -1.98
N LYS A 192 -8.54 -16.47 -2.27
CA LYS A 192 -7.36 -17.24 -2.71
C LYS A 192 -6.71 -16.62 -3.96
N ARG A 193 -7.52 -16.22 -4.93
CA ARG A 193 -7.04 -15.60 -6.17
C ARG A 193 -6.58 -14.16 -6.00
N SER A 194 -6.70 -13.56 -4.81
CA SER A 194 -6.41 -12.13 -4.59
C SER A 194 -4.97 -11.83 -4.18
N LYS A 195 -4.06 -12.79 -4.29
CA LYS A 195 -2.61 -12.61 -4.08
C LYS A 195 -2.26 -11.94 -2.74
N GLY A 196 -3.06 -12.15 -1.69
CA GLY A 196 -2.84 -11.52 -0.37
C GLY A 196 -3.12 -10.01 -0.31
N THR A 197 -3.84 -9.44 -1.29
CA THR A 197 -3.94 -7.98 -1.44
C THR A 197 -5.39 -7.50 -1.48
N PRO A 198 -5.84 -6.67 -0.51
CA PRO A 198 -7.18 -6.08 -0.49
C PRO A 198 -7.58 -5.34 -1.77
N ARG A 199 -6.64 -4.64 -2.41
CA ARG A 199 -6.89 -3.95 -3.69
C ARG A 199 -7.28 -4.93 -4.79
N ILE A 200 -6.56 -6.06 -4.89
CA ILE A 200 -6.86 -7.11 -5.87
C ILE A 200 -8.19 -7.77 -5.53
N LEU A 201 -8.46 -8.07 -4.26
CA LEU A 201 -9.73 -8.61 -3.80
C LEU A 201 -10.92 -7.76 -4.27
N ASN A 202 -10.84 -6.44 -4.03
CA ASN A 202 -11.91 -5.51 -4.43
C ASN A 202 -12.12 -5.47 -5.94
N ALA A 203 -11.04 -5.52 -6.72
CA ALA A 203 -11.12 -5.60 -8.18
C ALA A 203 -11.79 -6.91 -8.64
N ARG A 204 -11.48 -8.03 -7.99
CA ARG A 204 -12.08 -9.34 -8.30
C ARG A 204 -13.55 -9.42 -7.92
N LEU A 205 -13.94 -8.87 -6.75
CA LEU A 205 -15.34 -8.77 -6.36
C LEU A 205 -16.14 -7.91 -7.35
N LYS A 206 -15.54 -6.80 -7.83
CA LYS A 206 -16.17 -5.97 -8.83
C LYS A 206 -16.32 -6.66 -10.19
N TRP A 207 -15.30 -7.42 -10.59
CA TRP A 207 -15.38 -8.25 -11.78
C TRP A 207 -16.47 -9.31 -11.67
N TYR A 208 -16.50 -10.04 -10.55
CA TYR A 208 -17.53 -11.03 -10.26
C TYR A 208 -18.92 -10.43 -10.38
N GLN A 209 -19.15 -9.25 -9.77
CA GLN A 209 -20.42 -8.51 -9.88
C GLN A 209 -20.80 -8.24 -11.34
N ASN A 210 -19.87 -7.69 -12.11
CA ASN A 210 -20.12 -7.33 -13.49
C ASN A 210 -20.42 -8.57 -14.35
N TYR A 211 -19.69 -9.66 -14.12
CA TYR A 211 -19.91 -10.92 -14.83
C TYR A 211 -21.30 -11.50 -14.55
N ILE A 212 -21.67 -11.63 -13.27
CA ILE A 212 -22.99 -12.15 -12.87
C ILE A 212 -24.12 -11.32 -13.48
N LEU A 213 -23.98 -10.00 -13.49
CA LEU A 213 -25.01 -9.10 -14.05
C LEU A 213 -25.12 -9.19 -15.58
N SER A 214 -24.05 -9.50 -16.29
CA SER A 214 -24.01 -9.48 -17.75
C SER A 214 -24.15 -10.85 -18.41
N VAL A 215 -23.66 -11.90 -17.77
CA VAL A 215 -23.57 -13.26 -18.34
C VAL A 215 -24.40 -14.27 -17.56
N GLY A 216 -24.41 -14.15 -16.22
CA GLY A 216 -25.01 -15.11 -15.32
C GLY A 216 -23.97 -15.86 -14.50
N ASN A 217 -24.38 -16.93 -13.81
CA ASN A 217 -23.49 -17.69 -12.93
C ASN A 217 -23.03 -18.99 -13.60
N ASP A 218 -21.86 -18.94 -14.23
CA ASP A 218 -21.22 -20.08 -14.89
C ASP A 218 -20.18 -20.79 -13.99
N GLY A 219 -20.14 -20.41 -12.72
CA GLY A 219 -19.18 -20.90 -11.74
C GLY A 219 -17.89 -20.07 -11.69
N ILE A 220 -17.23 -20.14 -10.54
CA ILE A 220 -16.10 -19.24 -10.19
C ILE A 220 -14.93 -19.35 -11.16
N ASP A 221 -14.63 -20.56 -11.64
CA ASP A 221 -13.51 -20.79 -12.56
C ASP A 221 -13.78 -20.20 -13.94
N ALA A 222 -15.00 -20.35 -14.47
CA ALA A 222 -15.40 -19.75 -15.74
C ALA A 222 -15.30 -18.21 -15.66
N ILE A 223 -15.77 -17.63 -14.56
CA ILE A 223 -15.73 -16.18 -14.33
C ILE A 223 -14.29 -15.63 -14.38
N PHE A 224 -13.33 -16.30 -13.74
CA PHE A 224 -11.94 -15.83 -13.72
C PHE A 224 -11.12 -16.24 -14.92
N ASN A 225 -11.45 -17.36 -15.56
CA ASN A 225 -10.81 -17.74 -16.82
C ASN A 225 -11.01 -16.72 -17.93
N THR A 226 -12.16 -16.00 -17.94
CA THR A 226 -12.38 -14.90 -18.91
C THR A 226 -11.42 -13.72 -18.70
N GLN A 227 -10.84 -13.58 -17.50
CA GLN A 227 -9.75 -12.62 -17.22
C GLN A 227 -8.35 -13.23 -17.42
N GLY A 228 -8.26 -14.49 -17.82
CA GLY A 228 -7.00 -15.22 -17.88
C GLY A 228 -6.38 -15.47 -16.50
N ILE A 229 -7.20 -15.53 -15.45
CA ILE A 229 -6.77 -15.75 -14.06
C ILE A 229 -7.03 -17.22 -13.71
N ASP A 230 -6.00 -17.92 -13.30
CA ASP A 230 -6.08 -19.33 -12.89
C ASP A 230 -6.53 -19.51 -11.42
N CYS A 231 -6.63 -20.78 -11.00
CA CYS A 231 -7.03 -21.15 -9.63
C CYS A 231 -6.04 -20.67 -8.53
N PHE A 232 -4.80 -20.36 -8.90
CA PHE A 232 -3.78 -19.79 -8.01
C PHE A 232 -3.83 -18.24 -7.99
N GLY A 233 -4.68 -17.64 -8.81
CA GLY A 233 -4.76 -16.17 -8.94
C GLY A 233 -3.70 -15.56 -9.86
N MET A 234 -2.97 -16.39 -10.60
CA MET A 234 -1.97 -15.94 -11.55
C MET A 234 -2.63 -15.45 -12.84
N ASP A 235 -2.19 -14.30 -13.30
CA ASP A 235 -2.57 -13.73 -14.59
C ASP A 235 -1.58 -14.14 -15.70
N VAL A 236 -1.77 -13.59 -16.89
CA VAL A 236 -0.92 -13.89 -18.06
C VAL A 236 0.53 -13.48 -17.80
N TYR A 237 0.77 -12.35 -17.12
CA TYR A 237 2.13 -11.85 -16.85
C TYR A 237 2.87 -12.70 -15.83
N ASP A 238 2.18 -13.16 -14.78
CA ASP A 238 2.76 -14.09 -13.80
C ASP A 238 3.21 -15.39 -14.48
N ARG A 239 2.34 -15.94 -15.34
CA ARG A 239 2.65 -17.19 -16.06
C ARG A 239 3.81 -17.00 -17.03
N LEU A 240 3.84 -15.88 -17.77
CA LEU A 240 4.92 -15.58 -18.69
C LEU A 240 6.27 -15.43 -17.97
N TYR A 241 6.25 -14.77 -16.78
CA TYR A 241 7.44 -14.65 -15.94
C TYR A 241 7.95 -16.03 -15.50
N ILE A 242 7.07 -16.92 -15.03
CA ILE A 242 7.44 -18.26 -14.59
C ILE A 242 7.95 -19.09 -15.78
N GLU A 243 7.30 -19.03 -16.94
CA GLU A 243 7.70 -19.73 -18.15
C GLU A 243 9.14 -19.40 -18.57
N VAL A 244 9.52 -18.12 -18.48
CA VAL A 244 10.89 -17.67 -18.75
C VAL A 244 11.88 -18.29 -17.76
N LEU A 245 11.53 -18.38 -16.47
CA LEU A 245 12.38 -19.04 -15.48
C LEU A 245 12.45 -20.55 -15.69
N GLU A 246 11.35 -21.20 -16.08
CA GLU A 246 11.29 -22.64 -16.38
C GLU A 246 12.19 -23.01 -17.58
N LYS A 247 12.23 -22.18 -18.62
CA LYS A 247 13.12 -22.37 -19.78
C LYS A 247 14.60 -22.16 -19.43
N ASN A 248 14.91 -21.55 -18.29
CA ASN A 248 16.28 -21.23 -17.87
C ASN A 248 16.65 -21.88 -16.53
N VAL A 249 16.11 -23.05 -16.22
CA VAL A 249 16.42 -23.78 -14.98
C VAL A 249 17.92 -24.00 -14.86
N GLY A 250 18.47 -23.66 -13.67
CA GLY A 250 19.92 -23.73 -13.40
C GLY A 250 20.72 -22.48 -13.78
N ASN A 251 20.15 -21.57 -14.57
CA ASN A 251 20.78 -20.31 -14.98
C ASN A 251 19.94 -19.11 -14.49
N PRO A 252 20.24 -18.53 -13.32
CA PRO A 252 19.53 -17.35 -12.81
C PRO A 252 19.59 -16.18 -13.80
N LEU A 253 18.46 -15.53 -14.02
CA LEU A 253 18.33 -14.41 -14.96
C LEU A 253 18.31 -13.06 -14.25
N GLY A 254 19.04 -12.09 -14.79
CA GLY A 254 18.91 -10.69 -14.36
C GLY A 254 17.53 -10.12 -14.70
N ILE A 255 17.03 -9.18 -13.90
CA ILE A 255 15.69 -8.60 -14.11
C ILE A 255 15.53 -7.95 -15.48
N LYS A 256 16.58 -7.29 -16.00
CA LYS A 256 16.57 -6.68 -17.33
C LYS A 256 16.45 -7.73 -18.44
N SER A 257 17.08 -8.90 -18.25
CA SER A 257 16.95 -10.02 -19.19
C SER A 257 15.52 -10.57 -19.19
N ILE A 258 14.90 -10.73 -18.02
CA ILE A 258 13.51 -11.16 -17.91
C ILE A 258 12.59 -10.13 -18.57
N SER A 259 12.79 -8.85 -18.30
CA SER A 259 12.03 -7.76 -18.93
C SER A 259 12.14 -7.81 -20.46
N SER A 260 13.34 -8.02 -21.01
CA SER A 260 13.56 -8.13 -22.45
C SER A 260 12.87 -9.36 -23.05
N LEU A 261 12.91 -10.51 -22.34
CA LEU A 261 12.31 -11.77 -22.81
C LEU A 261 10.79 -11.78 -22.73
N THR A 262 10.22 -11.08 -21.74
CA THR A 262 8.76 -11.04 -21.50
C THR A 262 8.08 -9.83 -22.14
N GLY A 263 8.83 -8.77 -22.46
CA GLY A 263 8.27 -7.47 -22.84
C GLY A 263 7.65 -6.70 -21.68
N ILE A 264 7.77 -7.18 -20.42
CA ILE A 264 7.19 -6.55 -19.22
C ILE A 264 8.20 -5.56 -18.64
N ALA A 265 7.74 -4.35 -18.32
CA ALA A 265 8.59 -3.35 -17.69
C ALA A 265 9.18 -3.84 -16.36
N VAL A 266 10.45 -3.51 -16.08
CA VAL A 266 11.15 -3.88 -14.84
C VAL A 266 10.35 -3.50 -13.60
N GLU A 267 9.82 -2.28 -13.55
CA GLU A 267 9.01 -1.79 -12.43
C GLU A 267 7.74 -2.64 -12.21
N THR A 268 7.10 -3.12 -13.27
CA THR A 268 5.94 -4.02 -13.18
C THR A 268 6.34 -5.38 -12.62
N ILE A 269 7.49 -5.90 -13.04
CA ILE A 269 8.01 -7.17 -12.53
C ILE A 269 8.28 -7.05 -11.02
N GLU A 270 9.00 -6.01 -10.59
CA GLU A 270 9.40 -5.82 -9.20
C GLU A 270 8.23 -5.52 -8.25
N ASN A 271 7.27 -4.72 -8.70
CA ASN A 271 6.21 -4.20 -7.84
C ASN A 271 4.90 -4.99 -7.90
N SER A 272 4.65 -5.72 -9.00
CA SER A 272 3.35 -6.38 -9.21
C SER A 272 3.44 -7.91 -9.32
N ILE A 273 4.50 -8.43 -9.94
CA ILE A 273 4.65 -9.87 -10.24
C ILE A 273 5.46 -10.57 -9.15
N GLU A 274 6.71 -10.16 -8.95
CA GLU A 274 7.64 -10.83 -8.02
C GLU A 274 7.15 -10.89 -6.57
N PRO A 275 6.49 -9.87 -5.99
CA PRO A 275 6.09 -9.94 -4.59
C PRO A 275 5.22 -11.14 -4.26
N TYR A 276 4.29 -11.49 -5.14
CA TYR A 276 3.46 -12.68 -5.00
C TYR A 276 4.24 -13.97 -5.29
N LEU A 277 4.93 -14.03 -6.43
CA LEU A 277 5.60 -15.25 -6.88
C LEU A 277 6.76 -15.67 -5.97
N VAL A 278 7.48 -14.70 -5.40
CA VAL A 278 8.56 -14.96 -4.45
C VAL A 278 8.02 -15.42 -3.10
N ARG A 279 6.98 -14.77 -2.60
CA ARG A 279 6.32 -15.17 -1.34
C ARG A 279 5.79 -16.60 -1.38
N GLU A 280 5.14 -16.96 -2.47
CA GLU A 280 4.57 -18.32 -2.65
C GLU A 280 5.63 -19.36 -3.05
N GLY A 281 6.89 -18.94 -3.22
CA GLY A 281 7.99 -19.85 -3.57
C GLY A 281 8.00 -20.33 -5.01
N TYR A 282 7.30 -19.67 -5.91
CA TYR A 282 7.37 -19.94 -7.37
C TYR A 282 8.65 -19.38 -7.99
N ALA A 283 9.17 -18.30 -7.44
CA ALA A 283 10.44 -17.70 -7.83
C ALA A 283 11.31 -17.43 -6.62
N VAL A 284 12.62 -17.34 -6.81
CA VAL A 284 13.57 -16.94 -5.77
C VAL A 284 14.53 -15.88 -6.30
N ARG A 285 14.86 -14.91 -5.46
CA ARG A 285 15.91 -13.93 -5.73
C ARG A 285 17.24 -14.48 -5.23
N THR A 286 18.25 -14.52 -6.09
CA THR A 286 19.60 -14.96 -5.77
C THR A 286 20.61 -13.84 -6.05
N GLN A 287 21.84 -13.97 -5.59
CA GLN A 287 22.91 -13.02 -5.91
C GLN A 287 23.19 -12.91 -7.42
N LYS A 288 22.93 -13.99 -8.18
CA LYS A 288 23.15 -14.03 -9.63
C LYS A 288 21.92 -13.61 -10.46
N GLY A 289 20.78 -13.38 -9.79
CA GLY A 289 19.53 -13.03 -10.47
C GLY A 289 18.32 -13.78 -9.91
N ARG A 290 17.30 -13.96 -10.74
CA ARG A 290 16.05 -14.66 -10.43
C ARG A 290 16.10 -16.08 -10.95
N ALA A 291 15.62 -17.00 -10.16
CA ALA A 291 15.55 -18.42 -10.51
C ALA A 291 14.18 -19.00 -10.16
N LEU A 292 13.86 -20.12 -10.79
CA LEU A 292 12.65 -20.88 -10.49
C LEU A 292 12.69 -21.36 -9.03
N GLY A 293 11.58 -21.17 -8.32
CA GLY A 293 11.41 -21.61 -6.94
C GLY A 293 11.13 -23.11 -6.83
N LYS A 294 10.93 -23.59 -5.61
CA LYS A 294 10.65 -25.00 -5.32
C LYS A 294 9.17 -25.36 -5.52
N THR A 295 8.28 -24.37 -5.41
CA THR A 295 6.84 -24.57 -5.61
C THR A 295 6.57 -24.76 -7.09
N ARG A 296 6.13 -25.96 -7.47
CA ARG A 296 5.73 -26.27 -8.85
C ARG A 296 4.21 -26.16 -8.98
N ARG A 297 3.75 -25.69 -10.15
CA ARG A 297 2.34 -25.87 -10.52
C ARG A 297 2.08 -27.39 -10.66
N LYS A 298 1.11 -27.88 -9.94
CA LYS A 298 0.54 -29.21 -10.20
C LYS A 298 -0.60 -29.11 -11.20
#